data_d3a10b66862289d0235f6274289c8f70
#
_entry.id   d3a10b66862289d0235f6274289c8f70
#
_cell.length_a   1.000
_cell.length_b   1.000
_cell.length_c   1.000
_cell.angle_alpha   90.00
_cell.angle_beta   90.00
_cell.angle_gamma   90.00
#
_symmetry.space_group_name_H-M   'P 1'
#
loop_
_entity.id
_entity.type
_entity.pdbx_description
1 polymer ?
#
loop_
_entity_poly.entity_id
_entity_poly.type
_entity_poly.pdbx_seq_one_letter_code
_entity_poly.pdbx_strand_id
1 'polypeptide(L)'
;MTTTPEAYVHLSEYSEYQKTLTFYYDTLRADRYGTKWGIRDTRDDYGNPAWTANSASPNTTILTAVFDASFRDFRPTTTAGWFTGLRSLKSIEGCEHLNTSQVTEMKEMFKGCRSLRTLDLSSFDTSKVTGMWVMFSGCKSLTSLDLSSFNTSKLENMGGMFAGCESLTALDLSNFDTAKVTDMENMFWSCRSLTALDLSNFDTSKVKYMSRMFDGCRSLTALDLSNFDTAKVTDMMGMFDGCRSLTALDLSNFDTAKVEYMSWMFDGCRSLTALDLSNFNTSQVRKMRGMFADCHSLTALDLSRFDTAKVWDMEDIFER
;
A
#
# COMPACT_ATOMS: atom_id res chain seq x y z
N MET A 1 -9.95 -39.31 18.01
CA MET A 1 -10.25 -38.46 16.85
C MET A 1 -11.06 -37.28 17.35
N THR A 2 -10.63 -36.05 17.06
CA THR A 2 -11.43 -34.84 17.39
C THR A 2 -12.65 -34.86 16.47
N THR A 3 -13.84 -34.74 17.03
CA THR A 3 -15.11 -34.72 16.27
C THR A 3 -15.44 -33.30 15.77
N THR A 4 -14.67 -32.29 16.19
CA THR A 4 -14.90 -30.89 15.87
C THR A 4 -13.86 -30.43 14.86
N PRO A 5 -14.26 -29.80 13.73
CA PRO A 5 -13.34 -29.26 12.77
C PRO A 5 -12.47 -28.15 13.40
N GLU A 6 -11.22 -28.08 12.99
CA GLU A 6 -10.30 -27.00 13.35
C GLU A 6 -9.67 -26.35 12.09
N ALA A 7 -9.38 -25.04 12.18
CA ALA A 7 -8.70 -24.33 11.10
C ALA A 7 -7.18 -24.40 11.29
N TYR A 8 -6.47 -24.83 10.27
CA TYR A 8 -5.02 -24.97 10.29
C TYR A 8 -4.39 -24.82 8.90
N VAL A 9 -3.08 -24.60 8.90
CA VAL A 9 -2.28 -24.52 7.68
C VAL A 9 -1.30 -25.69 7.67
N HIS A 10 -1.20 -26.37 6.54
CA HIS A 10 -0.30 -27.49 6.31
C HIS A 10 0.71 -27.12 5.23
N LEU A 11 1.99 -27.40 5.50
CA LEU A 11 3.07 -27.28 4.53
C LEU A 11 3.35 -28.63 3.89
N SER A 12 3.06 -28.76 2.61
CA SER A 12 3.45 -29.91 1.80
C SER A 12 4.72 -29.58 0.99
N GLU A 13 5.61 -30.57 0.91
CA GLU A 13 6.91 -30.43 0.26
C GLU A 13 6.98 -31.41 -0.92
N TYR A 14 7.06 -30.86 -2.15
CA TYR A 14 7.37 -31.65 -3.36
C TYR A 14 8.88 -31.77 -3.57
N SER A 15 9.64 -30.76 -3.11
CA SER A 15 11.10 -30.73 -3.09
C SER A 15 11.56 -29.69 -2.06
N GLU A 16 12.87 -29.61 -1.84
CA GLU A 16 13.48 -28.58 -0.98
C GLU A 16 13.09 -27.15 -1.38
N TYR A 17 12.83 -26.91 -2.68
CA TYR A 17 12.60 -25.60 -3.26
C TYR A 17 11.13 -25.37 -3.70
N GLN A 18 10.26 -26.36 -3.57
CA GLN A 18 8.87 -26.28 -4.02
C GLN A 18 7.94 -26.75 -2.93
N LYS A 19 7.37 -25.78 -2.22
CA LYS A 19 6.44 -26.04 -1.10
C LYS A 19 5.10 -25.37 -1.37
N THR A 20 4.06 -26.01 -0.87
CA THR A 20 2.69 -25.49 -0.93
C THR A 20 2.15 -25.34 0.48
N LEU A 21 1.52 -24.18 0.76
CA LEU A 21 0.70 -23.98 1.94
C LEU A 21 -0.74 -24.33 1.62
N THR A 22 -1.35 -25.22 2.38
CA THR A 22 -2.78 -25.50 2.22
C THR A 22 -3.53 -25.20 3.50
N PHE A 23 -4.60 -24.44 3.38
CA PHE A 23 -5.48 -24.03 4.45
C PHE A 23 -6.67 -24.98 4.52
N TYR A 24 -6.88 -25.60 5.68
CA TYR A 24 -7.93 -26.57 5.93
C TYR A 24 -8.83 -26.17 7.10
N TYR A 25 -10.08 -26.59 7.05
CA TYR A 25 -11.00 -26.56 8.19
C TYR A 25 -11.72 -27.92 8.28
N ASP A 26 -11.07 -28.89 8.93
CA ASP A 26 -11.57 -30.25 9.04
C ASP A 26 -11.09 -30.94 10.33
N THR A 27 -11.36 -32.23 10.46
CA THR A 27 -10.97 -33.06 11.61
C THR A 27 -9.69 -33.87 11.37
N LEU A 28 -9.00 -33.66 10.23
CA LEU A 28 -7.91 -34.52 9.74
C LEU A 28 -6.50 -33.97 10.06
N ARG A 29 -6.39 -32.94 10.88
CA ARG A 29 -5.08 -32.32 11.20
C ARG A 29 -4.07 -33.34 11.75
N ALA A 30 -4.52 -34.24 12.62
CA ALA A 30 -3.65 -35.26 13.22
C ALA A 30 -3.15 -36.28 12.19
N ASP A 31 -3.95 -36.57 11.18
CA ASP A 31 -3.68 -37.62 10.19
C ASP A 31 -2.78 -37.14 9.04
N ARG A 32 -2.65 -35.82 8.83
CA ARG A 32 -1.74 -35.27 7.81
C ARG A 32 -0.30 -35.25 8.33
N TYR A 33 0.62 -35.80 7.56
CA TYR A 33 2.05 -35.74 7.86
C TYR A 33 2.66 -34.40 7.49
N GLY A 34 3.76 -34.01 8.13
CA GLY A 34 4.51 -32.79 7.84
C GLY A 34 4.21 -31.65 8.80
N THR A 35 4.70 -30.46 8.46
CA THR A 35 4.59 -29.26 9.30
C THR A 35 3.18 -28.68 9.23
N LYS A 36 2.61 -28.38 10.38
CA LYS A 36 1.27 -27.82 10.52
C LYS A 36 1.25 -26.74 11.60
N TRP A 37 0.48 -25.69 11.35
CA TRP A 37 0.23 -24.61 12.29
C TRP A 37 -1.27 -24.42 12.48
N GLY A 38 -1.71 -24.15 13.69
CA GLY A 38 -3.06 -23.64 13.93
C GLY A 38 -3.23 -22.27 13.28
N ILE A 39 -4.43 -21.93 12.85
CA ILE A 39 -4.69 -20.64 12.18
C ILE A 39 -4.37 -19.42 13.06
N ARG A 40 -4.30 -19.61 14.37
CA ARG A 40 -3.97 -18.57 15.36
C ARG A 40 -2.53 -18.64 15.85
N ASP A 41 -1.74 -19.61 15.39
CA ASP A 41 -0.35 -19.71 15.80
C ASP A 41 0.43 -18.53 15.22
N THR A 42 1.14 -17.82 16.08
CA THR A 42 1.96 -16.66 15.70
C THR A 42 3.44 -16.99 15.77
N ARG A 43 4.21 -16.35 14.89
CA ARG A 43 5.66 -16.49 14.85
C ARG A 43 6.35 -15.59 15.86
N ASP A 44 5.77 -14.45 16.15
CA ASP A 44 6.37 -13.38 16.94
C ASP A 44 5.32 -12.60 17.73
N ASP A 45 5.80 -11.72 18.64
CA ASP A 45 4.96 -10.88 19.50
C ASP A 45 4.13 -9.83 18.72
N TYR A 46 4.42 -9.62 17.43
CA TYR A 46 3.65 -8.73 16.55
C TYR A 46 2.40 -9.39 15.96
N GLY A 47 2.19 -10.66 16.27
CA GLY A 47 1.04 -11.43 15.80
C GLY A 47 1.15 -11.93 14.37
N ASN A 48 2.36 -11.94 13.78
CA ASN A 48 2.54 -12.51 12.45
C ASN A 48 2.29 -14.01 12.45
N PRO A 49 1.55 -14.57 11.46
CA PRO A 49 1.25 -15.99 11.41
C PRO A 49 2.52 -16.85 11.38
N ALA A 50 2.49 -18.01 12.06
CA ALA A 50 3.65 -18.88 12.24
C ALA A 50 4.26 -19.43 10.94
N TRP A 51 3.45 -19.54 9.88
CA TRP A 51 3.88 -20.02 8.55
C TRP A 51 4.48 -18.95 7.65
N THR A 52 4.52 -17.70 8.09
CA THR A 52 4.99 -16.56 7.30
C THR A 52 6.46 -16.24 7.55
N ALA A 53 6.97 -15.29 6.81
CA ALA A 53 8.34 -14.81 6.87
C ALA A 53 8.38 -13.30 7.13
N ASN A 54 9.53 -12.76 7.47
CA ASN A 54 9.73 -11.31 7.61
C ASN A 54 10.69 -10.77 6.53
N SER A 55 10.89 -9.46 6.51
CA SER A 55 11.79 -8.82 5.56
C SER A 55 13.26 -9.23 5.70
N ALA A 56 13.69 -9.57 6.93
CA ALA A 56 15.05 -10.00 7.22
C ALA A 56 15.29 -11.49 6.87
N SER A 57 14.25 -12.32 7.03
CA SER A 57 14.29 -13.76 6.72
C SER A 57 13.09 -14.14 5.85
N PRO A 58 13.11 -13.77 4.56
CA PRO A 58 11.98 -14.04 3.67
C PRO A 58 11.90 -15.53 3.33
N ASN A 59 10.67 -16.03 3.20
CA ASN A 59 10.47 -17.38 2.68
C ASN A 59 10.54 -17.37 1.14
N THR A 60 11.45 -18.17 0.60
CA THR A 60 11.67 -18.29 -0.84
C THR A 60 11.34 -19.67 -1.39
N THR A 61 10.79 -20.56 -0.59
CA THR A 61 10.48 -21.96 -0.98
C THR A 61 8.99 -22.21 -1.20
N ILE A 62 8.11 -21.42 -0.57
CA ILE A 62 6.66 -21.51 -0.77
C ILE A 62 6.30 -20.84 -2.09
N LEU A 63 5.81 -21.63 -3.04
CA LEU A 63 5.45 -21.18 -4.38
C LEU A 63 3.94 -21.03 -4.58
N THR A 64 3.16 -21.82 -3.86
CA THR A 64 1.70 -21.86 -3.98
C THR A 64 1.05 -21.85 -2.61
N ALA A 65 -0.09 -21.19 -2.50
CA ALA A 65 -1.01 -21.31 -1.38
C ALA A 65 -2.36 -21.82 -1.91
N VAL A 66 -3.04 -22.67 -1.16
CA VAL A 66 -4.32 -23.25 -1.56
C VAL A 66 -5.30 -23.15 -0.40
N PHE A 67 -6.48 -22.62 -0.65
CA PHE A 67 -7.61 -22.77 0.26
C PHE A 67 -8.40 -24.01 -0.16
N ASP A 68 -8.31 -25.07 0.64
CA ASP A 68 -9.08 -26.29 0.41
C ASP A 68 -10.59 -26.04 0.52
N ALA A 69 -11.39 -26.82 -0.19
CA ALA A 69 -12.85 -26.68 -0.16
C ALA A 69 -13.47 -26.75 1.25
N SER A 70 -12.81 -27.46 2.19
CA SER A 70 -13.22 -27.52 3.59
C SER A 70 -13.14 -26.15 4.29
N PHE A 71 -12.26 -25.25 3.81
CA PHE A 71 -12.04 -23.94 4.44
C PHE A 71 -13.23 -22.97 4.29
N ARG A 72 -14.18 -23.25 3.37
CA ARG A 72 -15.37 -22.41 3.13
C ARG A 72 -16.25 -22.20 4.35
N ASP A 73 -16.21 -23.12 5.32
CA ASP A 73 -17.03 -23.04 6.52
C ASP A 73 -16.35 -22.30 7.68
N PHE A 74 -15.05 -22.04 7.54
CA PHE A 74 -14.32 -21.23 8.51
C PHE A 74 -14.61 -19.73 8.30
N ARG A 75 -14.68 -18.98 9.40
CA ARG A 75 -14.96 -17.53 9.41
C ARG A 75 -13.85 -16.82 10.19
N PRO A 76 -12.71 -16.49 9.53
CA PRO A 76 -11.67 -15.72 10.19
C PRO A 76 -12.17 -14.32 10.53
N THR A 77 -11.68 -13.79 11.64
CA THR A 77 -11.91 -12.37 12.01
C THR A 77 -10.78 -11.46 11.55
N THR A 78 -9.63 -12.04 11.16
CA THR A 78 -8.48 -11.35 10.59
C THR A 78 -7.77 -12.23 9.57
N THR A 79 -7.24 -11.62 8.53
CA THR A 79 -6.31 -12.22 7.58
C THR A 79 -4.98 -11.45 7.57
N ALA A 80 -4.76 -10.62 8.61
CA ALA A 80 -3.57 -9.80 8.72
C ALA A 80 -2.29 -10.65 8.58
N GLY A 81 -1.42 -10.23 7.67
CA GLY A 81 -0.12 -10.84 7.42
C GLY A 81 -0.12 -12.27 6.89
N TRP A 82 -1.24 -12.86 6.46
CA TRP A 82 -1.32 -14.29 6.12
C TRP A 82 -0.29 -14.76 5.09
N PHE A 83 0.14 -13.90 4.18
CA PHE A 83 1.15 -14.23 3.16
C PHE A 83 2.38 -13.32 3.25
N THR A 84 2.54 -12.59 4.36
CA THR A 84 3.63 -11.61 4.49
C THR A 84 4.99 -12.26 4.30
N GLY A 85 5.85 -11.65 3.46
CA GLY A 85 7.22 -12.08 3.23
C GLY A 85 7.40 -13.37 2.41
N LEU A 86 6.33 -13.94 1.85
CA LEU A 86 6.41 -15.09 0.95
C LEU A 86 6.87 -14.63 -0.44
N ARG A 87 8.17 -14.33 -0.57
CA ARG A 87 8.72 -13.67 -1.76
C ARG A 87 8.56 -14.45 -3.06
N SER A 88 8.57 -15.79 -2.98
CA SER A 88 8.47 -16.68 -4.13
C SER A 88 7.06 -17.15 -4.43
N LEU A 89 6.07 -16.74 -3.63
CA LEU A 89 4.67 -17.10 -3.85
C LEU A 89 4.23 -16.60 -5.24
N LYS A 90 3.78 -17.52 -6.10
CA LYS A 90 3.38 -17.28 -7.50
C LYS A 90 1.89 -17.29 -7.70
N SER A 91 1.17 -18.15 -6.93
CA SER A 91 -0.28 -18.32 -7.04
C SER A 91 -0.92 -18.57 -5.68
N ILE A 92 -2.16 -18.12 -5.57
CA ILE A 92 -3.08 -18.46 -4.49
C ILE A 92 -4.32 -19.03 -5.16
N GLU A 93 -4.68 -20.25 -4.81
CA GLU A 93 -5.76 -21.03 -5.40
C GLU A 93 -6.89 -21.22 -4.40
N GLY A 94 -8.13 -21.33 -4.88
CA GLY A 94 -9.29 -21.55 -4.03
C GLY A 94 -9.69 -20.34 -3.18
N CYS A 95 -9.39 -19.12 -3.63
CA CYS A 95 -9.78 -17.89 -2.91
C CYS A 95 -11.28 -17.83 -2.62
N GLU A 96 -12.12 -18.46 -3.46
CA GLU A 96 -13.56 -18.58 -3.27
C GLU A 96 -13.95 -19.41 -2.03
N HIS A 97 -13.02 -20.16 -1.48
CA HIS A 97 -13.20 -20.90 -0.22
C HIS A 97 -12.80 -20.09 1.02
N LEU A 98 -12.17 -18.91 0.83
CA LEU A 98 -11.86 -18.01 1.94
C LEU A 98 -13.06 -17.08 2.21
N ASN A 99 -13.81 -17.34 3.25
CA ASN A 99 -14.92 -16.49 3.65
C ASN A 99 -14.45 -15.32 4.51
N THR A 100 -14.42 -14.11 3.93
CA THR A 100 -13.94 -12.90 4.61
C THR A 100 -15.05 -12.09 5.29
N SER A 101 -16.30 -12.55 5.31
CA SER A 101 -17.47 -11.80 5.82
C SER A 101 -17.40 -11.37 7.29
N GLN A 102 -16.46 -11.91 8.07
CA GLN A 102 -16.23 -11.53 9.46
C GLN A 102 -14.87 -10.85 9.67
N VAL A 103 -14.09 -10.65 8.60
CA VAL A 103 -12.77 -10.03 8.67
C VAL A 103 -12.91 -8.53 8.91
N THR A 104 -12.20 -8.04 9.92
CA THR A 104 -12.12 -6.61 10.24
C THR A 104 -10.75 -6.02 9.94
N GLU A 105 -9.70 -6.87 9.75
CA GLU A 105 -8.33 -6.44 9.55
C GLU A 105 -7.64 -7.27 8.48
N MET A 106 -7.15 -6.59 7.42
CA MET A 106 -6.43 -7.19 6.28
C MET A 106 -5.02 -6.61 6.09
N LYS A 107 -4.51 -5.87 7.11
CA LYS A 107 -3.18 -5.27 7.03
C LYS A 107 -2.12 -6.31 6.67
N GLU A 108 -1.16 -5.92 5.84
CA GLU A 108 0.00 -6.74 5.46
C GLU A 108 -0.34 -8.09 4.80
N MET A 109 -1.59 -8.36 4.41
CA MET A 109 -2.01 -9.71 3.98
C MET A 109 -1.10 -10.28 2.88
N PHE A 110 -0.71 -9.48 1.88
CA PHE A 110 0.15 -9.90 0.77
C PHE A 110 1.49 -9.16 0.74
N LYS A 111 1.86 -8.48 1.83
CA LYS A 111 3.08 -7.68 1.90
C LYS A 111 4.31 -8.49 1.53
N GLY A 112 5.06 -8.01 0.53
CA GLY A 112 6.31 -8.64 0.09
C GLY A 112 6.15 -9.92 -0.72
N CYS A 113 4.96 -10.24 -1.24
CA CYS A 113 4.73 -11.31 -2.21
C CYS A 113 5.28 -10.91 -3.60
N ARG A 114 6.61 -10.86 -3.72
CA ARG A 114 7.29 -10.24 -4.86
C ARG A 114 7.05 -10.94 -6.20
N SER A 115 6.76 -12.24 -6.19
CA SER A 115 6.58 -13.07 -7.39
C SER A 115 5.13 -13.24 -7.81
N LEU A 116 4.18 -12.74 -7.00
CA LEU A 116 2.76 -12.82 -7.28
C LEU A 116 2.42 -11.89 -8.47
N ARG A 117 1.88 -12.45 -9.55
CA ARG A 117 1.58 -11.70 -10.79
C ARG A 117 0.12 -11.34 -10.92
N THR A 118 -0.75 -12.22 -10.48
CA THR A 118 -2.21 -12.07 -10.51
C THR A 118 -2.77 -12.56 -9.18
N LEU A 119 -3.91 -12.02 -8.81
CA LEU A 119 -4.60 -12.37 -7.57
C LEU A 119 -6.10 -12.21 -7.79
N ASP A 120 -6.86 -13.27 -7.56
CA ASP A 120 -8.32 -13.24 -7.59
C ASP A 120 -8.86 -12.89 -6.20
N LEU A 121 -9.51 -11.73 -6.11
CA LEU A 121 -10.13 -11.22 -4.89
C LEU A 121 -11.64 -11.04 -5.05
N SER A 122 -12.23 -11.56 -6.12
CA SER A 122 -13.64 -11.36 -6.46
C SER A 122 -14.62 -11.87 -5.38
N SER A 123 -14.18 -12.87 -4.60
CA SER A 123 -14.95 -13.43 -3.49
C SER A 123 -14.80 -12.70 -2.16
N PHE A 124 -13.94 -11.68 -2.08
CA PHE A 124 -13.65 -11.01 -0.82
C PHE A 124 -14.79 -10.05 -0.43
N ASP A 125 -15.39 -10.30 0.72
CA ASP A 125 -16.27 -9.35 1.40
C ASP A 125 -15.42 -8.47 2.35
N THR A 126 -15.26 -7.21 2.01
CA THR A 126 -14.51 -6.24 2.80
C THR A 126 -15.39 -5.26 3.57
N SER A 127 -16.70 -5.49 3.61
CA SER A 127 -17.69 -4.58 4.21
C SER A 127 -17.51 -4.29 5.71
N LYS A 128 -16.72 -5.12 6.41
CA LYS A 128 -16.38 -4.93 7.82
C LYS A 128 -14.94 -4.50 8.06
N VAL A 129 -14.13 -4.44 7.00
CA VAL A 129 -12.69 -4.15 7.12
C VAL A 129 -12.48 -2.67 7.44
N THR A 130 -11.68 -2.40 8.46
CA THR A 130 -11.28 -1.05 8.89
C THR A 130 -9.83 -0.73 8.59
N GLY A 131 -8.96 -1.74 8.38
CA GLY A 131 -7.54 -1.57 8.09
C GLY A 131 -7.06 -2.43 6.92
N MET A 132 -6.45 -1.76 5.92
CA MET A 132 -5.77 -2.38 4.78
C MET A 132 -4.34 -1.84 4.61
N TRP A 133 -3.78 -1.31 5.69
CA TRP A 133 -2.44 -0.76 5.69
C TRP A 133 -1.42 -1.76 5.11
N VAL A 134 -0.62 -1.29 4.14
CA VAL A 134 0.41 -2.04 3.41
C VAL A 134 -0.04 -3.40 2.85
N MET A 135 -1.33 -3.58 2.55
CA MET A 135 -1.91 -4.88 2.17
C MET A 135 -1.19 -5.52 0.97
N PHE A 136 -0.87 -4.76 -0.06
CA PHE A 136 -0.16 -5.22 -1.26
C PHE A 136 1.28 -4.70 -1.36
N SER A 137 1.79 -4.09 -0.28
CA SER A 137 3.11 -3.48 -0.32
C SER A 137 4.20 -4.47 -0.75
N GLY A 138 5.00 -4.08 -1.74
CA GLY A 138 6.09 -4.91 -2.27
C GLY A 138 5.67 -6.08 -3.13
N CYS A 139 4.42 -6.13 -3.63
CA CYS A 139 3.98 -7.06 -4.66
C CYS A 139 4.54 -6.63 -6.03
N LYS A 140 5.86 -6.76 -6.20
CA LYS A 140 6.62 -6.15 -7.29
C LYS A 140 6.23 -6.63 -8.68
N SER A 141 5.79 -7.88 -8.81
CA SER A 141 5.44 -8.50 -10.09
C SER A 141 3.94 -8.41 -10.43
N LEU A 142 3.13 -7.83 -9.55
CA LEU A 142 1.69 -7.69 -9.75
C LEU A 142 1.45 -6.72 -10.92
N THR A 143 0.83 -7.21 -12.01
CA THR A 143 0.62 -6.43 -13.23
C THR A 143 -0.78 -5.87 -13.35
N SER A 144 -1.74 -6.49 -12.70
CA SER A 144 -3.14 -6.06 -12.61
C SER A 144 -3.74 -6.49 -11.28
N LEU A 145 -4.72 -5.75 -10.82
CA LEU A 145 -5.44 -6.03 -9.57
C LEU A 145 -6.89 -5.55 -9.74
N ASP A 146 -7.83 -6.50 -9.68
CA ASP A 146 -9.25 -6.18 -9.67
C ASP A 146 -9.71 -5.99 -8.23
N LEU A 147 -10.18 -4.80 -7.91
CA LEU A 147 -10.68 -4.39 -6.61
C LEU A 147 -12.17 -4.02 -6.65
N SER A 148 -12.88 -4.36 -7.73
CA SER A 148 -14.28 -4.00 -7.94
C SER A 148 -15.22 -4.54 -6.85
N SER A 149 -14.84 -5.67 -6.20
CA SER A 149 -15.59 -6.24 -5.07
C SER A 149 -15.36 -5.51 -3.74
N PHE A 150 -14.37 -4.61 -3.65
CA PHE A 150 -13.99 -4.01 -2.37
C PHE A 150 -14.99 -2.94 -1.93
N ASN A 151 -15.48 -3.06 -0.71
CA ASN A 151 -16.21 -2.02 0.01
C ASN A 151 -15.24 -1.38 1.02
N THR A 152 -14.88 -0.12 0.79
CA THR A 152 -13.89 0.60 1.61
C THR A 152 -14.53 1.62 2.56
N SER A 153 -15.87 1.66 2.67
CA SER A 153 -16.63 2.67 3.44
C SER A 153 -16.34 2.70 4.94
N LYS A 154 -15.61 1.72 5.45
CA LYS A 154 -15.15 1.65 6.85
C LYS A 154 -13.65 1.83 7.02
N LEU A 155 -12.89 1.96 5.93
CA LEU A 155 -11.44 2.11 6.02
C LEU A 155 -11.05 3.42 6.69
N GLU A 156 -10.13 3.34 7.62
CA GLU A 156 -9.53 4.47 8.35
C GLU A 156 -8.06 4.69 7.97
N ASN A 157 -7.37 3.62 7.56
CA ASN A 157 -5.97 3.66 7.17
C ASN A 157 -5.73 2.87 5.86
N MET A 158 -5.18 3.56 4.86
CA MET A 158 -4.76 3.02 3.56
C MET A 158 -3.27 3.22 3.30
N GLY A 159 -2.50 3.61 4.34
CA GLY A 159 -1.08 3.87 4.24
C GLY A 159 -0.33 2.70 3.59
N GLY A 160 0.50 3.00 2.58
CA GLY A 160 1.32 2.03 1.86
C GLY A 160 0.57 0.90 1.16
N MET A 161 -0.76 1.01 0.96
CA MET A 161 -1.57 -0.11 0.46
C MET A 161 -1.00 -0.73 -0.83
N PHE A 162 -0.51 0.09 -1.76
CA PHE A 162 0.07 -0.34 -3.02
C PHE A 162 1.58 -0.05 -3.13
N ALA A 163 2.22 0.32 -2.01
CA ALA A 163 3.63 0.70 -2.01
C ALA A 163 4.51 -0.39 -2.64
N GLY A 164 5.38 -0.01 -3.61
CA GLY A 164 6.28 -0.95 -4.26
C GLY A 164 5.61 -1.97 -5.19
N CYS A 165 4.38 -1.73 -5.66
CA CYS A 165 3.76 -2.47 -6.76
C CYS A 165 4.38 -2.00 -8.09
N GLU A 166 5.66 -2.33 -8.29
CA GLU A 166 6.52 -1.74 -9.33
C GLU A 166 6.05 -2.03 -10.77
N SER A 167 5.33 -3.14 -10.99
CA SER A 167 4.87 -3.58 -12.32
C SER A 167 3.41 -3.22 -12.62
N LEU A 168 2.69 -2.63 -11.66
CA LEU A 168 1.30 -2.25 -11.85
C LEU A 168 1.22 -1.05 -12.80
N THR A 169 0.50 -1.20 -13.93
CA THR A 169 0.43 -0.17 -14.99
C THR A 169 -0.84 0.67 -14.90
N ALA A 170 -1.90 0.12 -14.35
CA ALA A 170 -3.17 0.80 -14.11
C ALA A 170 -3.81 0.23 -12.84
N LEU A 171 -4.65 1.03 -12.20
CA LEU A 171 -5.39 0.66 -11.00
C LEU A 171 -6.73 1.40 -11.01
N ASP A 172 -7.83 0.64 -11.00
CA ASP A 172 -9.17 1.19 -10.87
C ASP A 172 -9.54 1.29 -9.39
N LEU A 173 -9.77 2.50 -8.92
CA LEU A 173 -10.18 2.83 -7.56
C LEU A 173 -11.53 3.56 -7.52
N SER A 174 -12.30 3.51 -8.61
CA SER A 174 -13.55 4.26 -8.76
C SER A 174 -14.63 3.89 -7.73
N ASN A 175 -14.55 2.69 -7.14
CA ASN A 175 -15.43 2.23 -6.07
C ASN A 175 -14.94 2.54 -4.65
N PHE A 176 -13.75 3.19 -4.50
CA PHE A 176 -13.19 3.44 -3.18
C PHE A 176 -13.89 4.64 -2.52
N ASP A 177 -14.49 4.41 -1.36
CA ASP A 177 -14.97 5.44 -0.44
C ASP A 177 -13.85 5.73 0.59
N THR A 178 -13.32 6.94 0.56
CA THR A 178 -12.22 7.37 1.43
C THR A 178 -12.64 8.36 2.51
N ALA A 179 -13.94 8.63 2.67
CA ALA A 179 -14.48 9.65 3.58
C ALA A 179 -14.13 9.46 5.07
N LYS A 180 -13.61 8.29 5.46
CA LYS A 180 -13.13 8.01 6.82
C LYS A 180 -11.62 7.90 6.93
N VAL A 181 -10.91 7.89 5.82
CA VAL A 181 -9.46 7.70 5.79
C VAL A 181 -8.75 8.90 6.39
N THR A 182 -7.82 8.63 7.28
CA THR A 182 -6.99 9.64 7.96
C THR A 182 -5.52 9.57 7.58
N ASP A 183 -5.09 8.45 6.95
CA ASP A 183 -3.71 8.16 6.61
C ASP A 183 -3.62 7.54 5.20
N MET A 184 -2.91 8.25 4.30
CA MET A 184 -2.58 7.85 2.94
C MET A 184 -1.06 7.87 2.69
N GLU A 185 -0.26 7.88 3.78
CA GLU A 185 1.19 7.88 3.67
C GLU A 185 1.69 6.72 2.81
N ASN A 186 2.64 6.97 1.90
CA ASN A 186 3.24 5.97 1.01
C ASN A 186 2.24 5.18 0.14
N MET A 187 0.98 5.59 -0.03
CA MET A 187 -0.07 4.76 -0.65
C MET A 187 0.34 4.18 -2.01
N PHE A 188 1.01 4.97 -2.86
CA PHE A 188 1.52 4.58 -4.18
C PHE A 188 3.04 4.65 -4.27
N TRP A 189 3.74 4.67 -3.13
CA TRP A 189 5.19 4.74 -3.11
C TRP A 189 5.84 3.71 -4.04
N SER A 190 6.72 4.15 -4.94
CA SER A 190 7.42 3.30 -5.92
C SER A 190 6.51 2.47 -6.84
N CYS A 191 5.31 2.93 -7.16
CA CYS A 191 4.49 2.39 -8.25
C CYS A 191 5.05 2.87 -9.60
N ARG A 192 6.23 2.34 -9.97
CA ARG A 192 7.09 2.89 -11.03
C ARG A 192 6.50 2.84 -12.42
N SER A 193 5.63 1.85 -12.70
CA SER A 193 5.04 1.62 -14.01
C SER A 193 3.64 2.22 -14.16
N LEU A 194 3.09 2.80 -13.10
CA LEU A 194 1.76 3.41 -13.13
C LEU A 194 1.78 4.66 -14.02
N THR A 195 0.97 4.66 -15.10
CA THR A 195 0.99 5.72 -16.11
C THR A 195 -0.12 6.75 -15.92
N ALA A 196 -1.23 6.34 -15.33
CA ALA A 196 -2.37 7.17 -14.99
C ALA A 196 -3.02 6.67 -13.69
N LEU A 197 -3.66 7.57 -12.98
CA LEU A 197 -4.38 7.26 -11.74
C LEU A 197 -5.55 8.24 -11.62
N ASP A 198 -6.77 7.69 -11.60
CA ASP A 198 -7.99 8.47 -11.34
C ASP A 198 -8.29 8.45 -9.83
N LEU A 199 -8.27 9.62 -9.22
CA LEU A 199 -8.55 9.84 -7.81
C LEU A 199 -9.75 10.79 -7.62
N SER A 200 -10.54 11.00 -8.65
CA SER A 200 -11.65 11.98 -8.66
C SER A 200 -12.74 11.70 -7.60
N ASN A 201 -12.83 10.45 -7.13
CA ASN A 201 -13.75 10.03 -6.06
C ASN A 201 -13.15 10.10 -4.64
N PHE A 202 -11.85 10.47 -4.50
CA PHE A 202 -11.23 10.50 -3.18
C PHE A 202 -11.68 11.72 -2.37
N ASP A 203 -12.28 11.47 -1.21
CA ASP A 203 -12.49 12.47 -0.16
C ASP A 203 -11.29 12.46 0.78
N THR A 204 -10.51 13.53 0.76
CA THR A 204 -9.31 13.67 1.60
C THR A 204 -9.53 14.59 2.80
N SER A 205 -10.75 15.05 3.05
CA SER A 205 -11.08 16.03 4.08
C SER A 205 -10.74 15.64 5.53
N LYS A 206 -10.44 14.35 5.77
CA LYS A 206 -9.97 13.85 7.06
C LYS A 206 -8.52 13.44 7.09
N VAL A 207 -7.85 13.42 5.94
CA VAL A 207 -6.47 12.95 5.84
C VAL A 207 -5.51 13.92 6.53
N LYS A 208 -4.60 13.38 7.31
CA LYS A 208 -3.56 14.10 8.04
C LYS A 208 -2.16 13.84 7.50
N TYR A 209 -1.93 12.66 6.94
CA TYR A 209 -0.62 12.20 6.48
C TYR A 209 -0.70 11.83 5.00
N MET A 210 0.08 12.55 4.17
CA MET A 210 0.21 12.32 2.73
C MET A 210 1.68 12.20 2.31
N SER A 211 2.60 12.03 3.30
CA SER A 211 4.01 11.92 2.98
C SER A 211 4.26 10.77 2.01
N ARG A 212 5.10 11.03 1.00
CA ARG A 212 5.51 10.07 -0.04
C ARG A 212 4.35 9.37 -0.77
N MET A 213 3.17 9.98 -0.84
CA MET A 213 1.99 9.32 -1.43
C MET A 213 2.26 8.87 -2.87
N PHE A 214 2.98 9.66 -3.67
CA PHE A 214 3.33 9.36 -5.06
C PHE A 214 4.84 9.25 -5.30
N ASP A 215 5.66 9.19 -4.23
CA ASP A 215 7.11 9.07 -4.33
C ASP A 215 7.50 7.89 -5.23
N GLY A 216 8.35 8.14 -6.22
CA GLY A 216 8.84 7.13 -7.16
C GLY A 216 7.81 6.66 -8.20
N CYS A 217 6.69 7.35 -8.39
CA CYS A 217 5.74 7.10 -9.49
C CYS A 217 6.33 7.63 -10.81
N ARG A 218 7.37 6.96 -11.30
CA ARG A 218 8.26 7.47 -12.37
C ARG A 218 7.58 7.65 -13.72
N SER A 219 6.56 6.85 -14.01
CA SER A 219 5.86 6.84 -15.31
C SER A 219 4.59 7.67 -15.32
N LEU A 220 4.19 8.23 -14.19
CA LEU A 220 2.99 9.05 -14.08
C LEU A 220 3.20 10.38 -14.83
N THR A 221 2.38 10.64 -15.86
CA THR A 221 2.55 11.80 -16.74
C THR A 221 1.66 12.97 -16.37
N ALA A 222 0.52 12.70 -15.75
CA ALA A 222 -0.44 13.67 -15.26
C ALA A 222 -1.11 13.14 -14.00
N LEU A 223 -1.55 14.04 -13.14
CA LEU A 223 -2.26 13.73 -11.91
C LEU A 223 -3.25 14.86 -11.62
N ASP A 224 -4.54 14.52 -11.58
CA ASP A 224 -5.59 15.46 -11.18
C ASP A 224 -5.84 15.33 -9.67
N LEU A 225 -5.57 16.41 -8.95
CA LEU A 225 -5.77 16.52 -7.50
C LEU A 225 -6.78 17.64 -7.16
N SER A 226 -7.59 18.06 -8.11
CA SER A 226 -8.52 19.18 -7.95
C SER A 226 -9.57 18.98 -6.86
N ASN A 227 -9.84 17.71 -6.48
CA ASN A 227 -10.75 17.34 -5.40
C ASN A 227 -10.06 17.15 -4.04
N PHE A 228 -8.72 17.28 -3.96
CA PHE A 228 -8.02 17.07 -2.69
C PHE A 228 -8.23 18.24 -1.73
N ASP A 229 -8.81 17.95 -0.56
CA ASP A 229 -8.82 18.85 0.60
C ASP A 229 -7.61 18.54 1.48
N THR A 230 -6.68 19.49 1.57
CA THR A 230 -5.44 19.33 2.35
C THR A 230 -5.43 20.13 3.65
N ALA A 231 -6.55 20.77 4.02
CA ALA A 231 -6.64 21.65 5.20
C ALA A 231 -6.30 20.99 6.55
N LYS A 232 -6.22 19.66 6.61
CA LYS A 232 -5.82 18.92 7.82
C LYS A 232 -4.45 18.26 7.69
N VAL A 233 -3.82 18.33 6.52
CA VAL A 233 -2.53 17.69 6.28
C VAL A 233 -1.42 18.42 7.02
N THR A 234 -0.59 17.66 7.72
CA THR A 234 0.56 18.18 8.47
C THR A 234 1.89 17.75 7.89
N ASP A 235 1.90 16.70 7.07
CA ASP A 235 3.11 16.12 6.46
C ASP A 235 2.89 15.84 4.97
N MET A 236 3.67 16.53 4.13
CA MET A 236 3.74 16.38 2.67
C MET A 236 5.16 16.02 2.21
N MET A 237 6.02 15.53 3.12
CA MET A 237 7.39 15.16 2.81
C MET A 237 7.42 14.15 1.64
N GLY A 238 8.21 14.47 0.58
CA GLY A 238 8.41 13.60 -0.57
C GLY A 238 7.14 13.26 -1.35
N MET A 239 6.05 14.03 -1.23
CA MET A 239 4.75 13.65 -1.81
C MET A 239 4.84 13.31 -3.30
N PHE A 240 5.69 14.02 -4.06
CA PHE A 240 5.91 13.83 -5.49
C PHE A 240 7.37 13.50 -5.82
N ASP A 241 8.18 13.13 -4.83
CA ASP A 241 9.59 12.78 -5.03
C ASP A 241 9.72 11.72 -6.16
N GLY A 242 10.66 11.93 -7.07
CA GLY A 242 10.92 10.99 -8.17
C GLY A 242 9.78 10.80 -9.17
N CYS A 243 8.78 11.68 -9.23
CA CYS A 243 7.76 11.72 -10.28
C CYS A 243 8.34 12.26 -11.59
N ARG A 244 9.25 11.49 -12.20
CA ARG A 244 10.15 11.93 -13.28
C ARG A 244 9.45 12.36 -14.55
N SER A 245 8.28 11.78 -14.86
CA SER A 245 7.54 12.01 -16.09
C SER A 245 6.42 13.03 -15.95
N LEU A 246 6.15 13.52 -14.75
CA LEU A 246 5.11 14.51 -14.48
C LEU A 246 5.50 15.85 -15.11
N THR A 247 4.69 16.36 -16.04
CA THR A 247 5.00 17.56 -16.83
C THR A 247 4.35 18.81 -16.28
N ALA A 248 3.21 18.67 -15.62
CA ALA A 248 2.47 19.74 -14.97
C ALA A 248 1.77 19.19 -13.72
N LEU A 249 1.56 20.07 -12.75
CA LEU A 249 0.86 19.76 -11.52
C LEU A 249 0.11 21.01 -11.05
N ASP A 250 -1.22 20.92 -10.96
CA ASP A 250 -2.05 21.97 -10.40
C ASP A 250 -2.27 21.71 -8.90
N LEU A 251 -1.79 22.63 -8.09
CA LEU A 251 -1.90 22.61 -6.63
C LEU A 251 -2.68 23.84 -6.11
N SER A 252 -3.45 24.50 -6.96
CA SER A 252 -4.16 25.73 -6.63
C SER A 252 -5.18 25.58 -5.49
N ASN A 253 -5.66 24.34 -5.27
CA ASN A 253 -6.58 23.99 -4.19
C ASN A 253 -5.89 23.53 -2.89
N PHE A 254 -4.54 23.41 -2.87
CA PHE A 254 -3.84 22.93 -1.68
C PHE A 254 -3.82 24.01 -0.59
N ASP A 255 -4.40 23.70 0.57
CA ASP A 255 -4.22 24.47 1.80
C ASP A 255 -3.05 23.87 2.59
N THR A 256 -1.96 24.64 2.69
CA THR A 256 -0.73 24.20 3.38
C THR A 256 -0.54 24.85 4.75
N ALA A 257 -1.56 25.55 5.28
CA ALA A 257 -1.45 26.33 6.51
C ALA A 257 -1.07 25.51 7.76
N LYS A 258 -1.28 24.19 7.75
CA LYS A 258 -0.91 23.29 8.85
C LYS A 258 0.29 22.39 8.55
N VAL A 259 0.86 22.49 7.35
CA VAL A 259 1.97 21.63 6.96
C VAL A 259 3.25 22.03 7.68
N GLU A 260 3.89 21.07 8.33
CA GLU A 260 5.15 21.24 9.05
C GLU A 260 6.35 20.69 8.27
N TYR A 261 6.14 19.72 7.37
CA TYR A 261 7.20 18.99 6.66
C TYR A 261 6.94 18.97 5.16
N MET A 262 7.89 19.57 4.38
CA MET A 262 7.86 19.63 2.92
C MET A 262 9.18 19.18 2.29
N SER A 263 10.10 18.56 3.07
CA SER A 263 11.38 18.09 2.51
C SER A 263 11.13 17.12 1.35
N TRP A 264 11.92 17.28 0.27
CA TRP A 264 11.88 16.45 -0.96
C TRP A 264 10.52 16.43 -1.68
N MET A 265 9.61 17.39 -1.40
CA MET A 265 8.24 17.33 -1.92
C MET A 265 8.18 17.18 -3.45
N PHE A 266 9.11 17.82 -4.17
CA PHE A 266 9.22 17.78 -5.63
C PHE A 266 10.58 17.28 -6.11
N ASP A 267 11.41 16.70 -5.24
CA ASP A 267 12.72 16.16 -5.62
C ASP A 267 12.59 15.23 -6.82
N GLY A 268 13.52 15.35 -7.78
CA GLY A 268 13.53 14.46 -8.94
C GLY A 268 12.33 14.58 -9.89
N CYS A 269 11.52 15.63 -9.79
CA CYS A 269 10.45 15.95 -10.75
C CYS A 269 11.05 16.52 -12.04
N ARG A 270 11.79 15.67 -12.78
CA ARG A 270 12.70 16.09 -13.87
C ARG A 270 12.00 16.69 -15.07
N SER A 271 10.75 16.37 -15.33
CA SER A 271 9.97 16.86 -16.48
C SER A 271 9.04 18.02 -16.14
N LEU A 272 8.93 18.39 -14.87
CA LEU A 272 8.07 19.48 -14.43
C LEU A 272 8.63 20.82 -14.92
N THR A 273 7.88 21.54 -15.76
CA THR A 273 8.35 22.76 -16.44
C THR A 273 7.97 24.04 -15.71
N ALA A 274 6.85 24.02 -15.00
CA ALA A 274 6.35 25.14 -14.21
C ALA A 274 5.61 24.62 -12.98
N LEU A 275 5.63 25.41 -11.90
CA LEU A 275 4.95 25.11 -10.67
C LEU A 275 4.49 26.42 -10.03
N ASP A 276 3.17 26.58 -9.86
CA ASP A 276 2.59 27.71 -9.15
C ASP A 276 2.38 27.34 -7.67
N LEU A 277 3.09 28.03 -6.80
CA LEU A 277 3.01 27.86 -5.34
C LEU A 277 2.51 29.15 -4.66
N SER A 278 1.86 30.04 -5.40
CA SER A 278 1.41 31.34 -4.90
C SER A 278 0.37 31.23 -3.75
N ASN A 279 -0.31 30.09 -3.64
CA ASN A 279 -1.25 29.78 -2.57
C ASN A 279 -0.61 29.08 -1.36
N PHE A 280 0.67 28.67 -1.45
CA PHE A 280 1.30 27.95 -0.35
C PHE A 280 1.56 28.87 0.85
N ASN A 281 1.01 28.50 1.99
CA ASN A 281 1.31 29.10 3.29
C ASN A 281 2.38 28.26 4.00
N THR A 282 3.60 28.78 4.08
CA THR A 282 4.74 28.07 4.69
C THR A 282 5.04 28.50 6.13
N SER A 283 4.18 29.31 6.75
CA SER A 283 4.41 29.87 8.10
C SER A 283 4.54 28.83 9.22
N GLN A 284 4.11 27.60 9.01
CA GLN A 284 4.27 26.50 9.96
C GLN A 284 5.37 25.52 9.56
N VAL A 285 5.95 25.66 8.36
CA VAL A 285 6.93 24.70 7.85
C VAL A 285 8.24 24.79 8.62
N ARG A 286 8.75 23.64 8.98
CA ARG A 286 9.98 23.42 9.77
C ARG A 286 11.12 22.84 8.94
N LYS A 287 10.79 22.02 7.91
CA LYS A 287 11.77 21.37 7.04
C LYS A 287 11.36 21.49 5.58
N MET A 288 12.32 21.92 4.75
CA MET A 288 12.21 22.09 3.29
C MET A 288 13.43 21.49 2.57
N ARG A 289 14.21 20.62 3.24
CA ARG A 289 15.42 20.04 2.63
C ARG A 289 15.09 19.43 1.27
N GLY A 290 15.91 19.73 0.24
CA GLY A 290 15.81 19.14 -1.09
C GLY A 290 14.47 19.36 -1.79
N MET A 291 13.65 20.34 -1.38
CA MET A 291 12.26 20.46 -1.85
C MET A 291 12.13 20.50 -3.37
N PHE A 292 13.11 21.05 -4.09
CA PHE A 292 13.17 21.19 -5.55
C PHE A 292 14.46 20.60 -6.13
N ALA A 293 15.14 19.72 -5.40
CA ALA A 293 16.34 19.08 -5.89
C ALA A 293 16.03 18.31 -7.18
N ASP A 294 17.01 18.18 -8.09
CA ASP A 294 16.87 17.43 -9.36
C ASP A 294 15.66 17.84 -10.25
N CYS A 295 15.04 19.02 -10.04
CA CYS A 295 13.98 19.58 -10.88
C CYS A 295 14.57 20.22 -12.14
N HIS A 296 15.16 19.42 -13.03
CA HIS A 296 16.00 19.89 -14.14
C HIS A 296 15.28 20.75 -15.19
N SER A 297 13.97 20.54 -15.39
CA SER A 297 13.15 21.27 -16.38
C SER A 297 12.46 22.51 -15.79
N LEU A 298 12.51 22.70 -14.48
CA LEU A 298 11.88 23.83 -13.82
C LEU A 298 12.74 25.09 -14.03
N THR A 299 12.27 26.00 -14.89
CA THR A 299 13.05 27.19 -15.32
C THR A 299 12.69 28.45 -14.56
N ALA A 300 11.51 28.50 -13.95
CA ALA A 300 11.06 29.62 -13.15
C ALA A 300 10.25 29.13 -11.95
N LEU A 301 10.53 29.71 -10.79
CA LEU A 301 9.83 29.40 -9.55
C LEU A 301 9.76 30.68 -8.71
N ASP A 302 8.55 31.11 -8.37
CA ASP A 302 8.35 32.25 -7.48
C ASP A 302 8.15 31.76 -6.04
N LEU A 303 9.11 32.06 -5.18
CA LEU A 303 9.10 31.76 -3.75
C LEU A 303 8.99 33.04 -2.89
N SER A 304 8.63 34.19 -3.49
CA SER A 304 8.56 35.47 -2.80
C SER A 304 7.58 35.48 -1.60
N ARG A 305 6.63 34.55 -1.58
CA ARG A 305 5.64 34.39 -0.51
C ARG A 305 6.03 33.35 0.55
N PHE A 306 7.16 32.69 0.39
CA PHE A 306 7.58 31.67 1.37
C PHE A 306 8.04 32.35 2.67
N ASP A 307 7.35 32.08 3.76
CA ASP A 307 7.78 32.38 5.12
C ASP A 307 8.71 31.27 5.62
N THR A 308 9.96 31.61 5.84
CA THR A 308 11.01 30.68 6.31
C THR A 308 11.38 30.89 7.78
N ALA A 309 10.65 31.72 8.51
CA ALA A 309 11.02 32.10 9.89
C ALA A 309 11.09 30.90 10.85
N LYS A 310 10.34 29.83 10.60
CA LYS A 310 10.36 28.59 11.41
C LYS A 310 11.19 27.46 10.80
N VAL A 311 11.69 27.66 9.57
CA VAL A 311 12.45 26.62 8.88
C VAL A 311 13.86 26.53 9.45
N TRP A 312 14.23 25.34 9.91
CA TRP A 312 15.57 25.07 10.44
C TRP A 312 16.37 24.09 9.57
N ASP A 313 15.76 23.51 8.52
CA ASP A 313 16.43 22.62 7.57
C ASP A 313 15.99 23.00 6.14
N MET A 314 16.91 23.63 5.40
CA MET A 314 16.75 24.06 4.00
C MET A 314 17.93 23.58 3.14
N GLU A 315 18.72 22.61 3.62
CA GLU A 315 19.85 22.09 2.85
C GLU A 315 19.38 21.56 1.49
N ASP A 316 20.22 21.70 0.48
CA ASP A 316 20.06 21.09 -0.84
C ASP A 316 18.75 21.47 -1.58
N ILE A 317 18.06 22.56 -1.19
CA ILE A 317 16.72 22.89 -1.67
C ILE A 317 16.61 22.96 -3.21
N PHE A 318 17.71 23.25 -3.92
CA PHE A 318 17.86 23.32 -5.38
C PHE A 318 19.04 22.50 -5.88
N GLU A 319 19.49 21.50 -5.13
CA GLU A 319 20.60 20.65 -5.58
C GLU A 319 20.29 20.04 -6.95
N ARG A 320 21.34 19.92 -7.82
CA ARG A 320 21.23 19.40 -9.18
C ARG A 320 22.19 18.24 -9.39
#